data_52e8e794adad5033765912710a206aac
#
_entry.id   52e8e794adad5033765912710a206aac
#
_cell.length_a   1.000
_cell.length_b   1.000
_cell.length_c   1.000
_cell.angle_alpha   90.00
_cell.angle_beta   90.00
_cell.angle_gamma   90.00
#
_symmetry.space_group_name_H-M   'P 1'
#
loop_
_entity.id
_entity.type
_entity.pdbx_description
1 polymer ?
#
loop_
_entity_poly.entity_id
_entity_poly.type
_entity_poly.pdbx_seq_one_letter_code
_entity_poly.pdbx_strand_id
1 'polypeptide(L)'
;EIYTLSLHDALPISSWERNRSFVEAFLLERMPRVKLKHPQGTFIFWLDFRDYGLSAQELQRVLTEKAGVALNPGISFGRQGEGFARLNIGCPMAQLEEGLSRIFKAFETL
;
A
#
# COMPACT_ATOMS: atom_id res chain seq x y z
N GLU A 1 0.34 17.58 4.13
CA GLU A 1 -0.06 17.33 2.74
C GLU A 1 -0.10 15.83 2.45
N ILE A 2 -1.16 15.39 1.79
CA ILE A 2 -1.37 13.96 1.51
C ILE A 2 -0.65 13.57 0.22
N TYR A 3 0.15 12.53 0.30
CA TYR A 3 0.84 11.98 -0.85
C TYR A 3 -0.07 10.95 -1.53
N THR A 4 -0.33 11.15 -2.81
CA THR A 4 -1.26 10.32 -3.58
C THR A 4 -0.51 9.49 -4.63
N LEU A 5 -0.84 8.19 -4.69
CA LEU A 5 -0.30 7.30 -5.70
C LEU A 5 -1.31 7.20 -6.84
N SER A 6 -0.99 7.86 -7.95
CA SER A 6 -1.91 7.97 -9.07
C SER A 6 -1.63 6.94 -10.15
N LEU A 7 -2.71 6.41 -10.74
CA LEU A 7 -2.60 5.49 -11.87
C LEU A 7 -2.17 6.24 -13.13
N HIS A 8 -1.23 5.67 -13.85
CA HIS A 8 -0.76 6.20 -15.12
C HIS A 8 -1.04 5.19 -16.22
N ASP A 9 -1.98 5.52 -17.11
CA ASP A 9 -2.44 4.61 -18.15
C ASP A 9 -1.36 4.24 -19.15
N ALA A 10 -0.38 5.12 -19.32
CA ALA A 10 0.64 4.94 -20.35
C ALA A 10 1.83 4.11 -19.92
N LEU A 11 1.82 3.54 -18.69
CA LEU A 11 2.96 2.73 -18.23
C LEU A 11 3.01 1.40 -18.97
N PRO A 12 4.16 1.01 -19.49
CA PRO A 12 4.31 -0.33 -20.11
C PRO A 12 4.20 -1.43 -19.06
N ILE A 13 3.86 -2.62 -19.52
CA ILE A 13 3.71 -3.80 -18.65
C ILE A 13 5.00 -4.09 -17.88
N SER A 14 6.16 -3.89 -18.51
CA SER A 14 7.43 -4.10 -17.82
C SER A 14 7.61 -3.19 -16.62
N SER A 15 7.04 -1.98 -16.65
CA SER A 15 7.07 -1.08 -15.50
C SER A 15 6.20 -1.59 -14.37
N TRP A 16 5.05 -2.18 -14.69
CA TRP A 16 4.18 -2.77 -13.67
C TRP A 16 4.86 -3.96 -12.99
N GLU A 17 5.54 -4.79 -13.76
CA GLU A 17 6.24 -5.95 -13.23
C GLU A 17 7.37 -5.51 -12.31
N ARG A 18 8.10 -4.47 -12.70
CA ARG A 18 9.15 -3.90 -11.87
C ARG A 18 8.58 -3.32 -10.57
N ASN A 19 7.46 -2.60 -10.67
CA ASN A 19 6.79 -2.03 -9.51
C ASN A 19 6.34 -3.13 -8.56
N ARG A 20 5.77 -4.20 -9.09
CA ARG A 20 5.33 -5.33 -8.29
C ARG A 20 6.50 -5.96 -7.53
N SER A 21 7.59 -6.22 -8.24
CA SER A 21 8.77 -6.81 -7.61
C SER A 21 9.34 -5.91 -6.53
N PHE A 22 9.32 -4.61 -6.76
CA PHE A 22 9.79 -3.65 -5.77
C PHE A 22 8.94 -3.68 -4.50
N VAL A 23 7.61 -3.69 -4.66
CA VAL A 23 6.71 -3.72 -3.50
C VAL A 23 6.90 -5.01 -2.71
N GLU A 24 6.98 -6.13 -3.41
CA GLU A 24 7.17 -7.44 -2.75
C GLU A 24 8.45 -7.46 -1.94
N ALA A 25 9.55 -7.00 -2.53
CA ALA A 25 10.84 -6.98 -1.84
C ALA A 25 10.84 -6.00 -0.68
N PHE A 26 10.27 -4.82 -0.88
CA PHE A 26 10.22 -3.79 0.17
C PHE A 26 9.47 -4.31 1.40
N LEU A 27 8.29 -4.90 1.19
CA LEU A 27 7.50 -5.38 2.32
C LEU A 27 8.17 -6.56 3.01
N LEU A 28 8.75 -7.47 2.25
CA LEU A 28 9.42 -8.62 2.83
C LEU A 28 10.61 -8.21 3.69
N GLU A 29 11.39 -7.25 3.24
CA GLU A 29 12.60 -6.82 3.94
C GLU A 29 12.32 -5.85 5.08
N ARG A 30 11.40 -4.92 4.88
CA ARG A 30 11.20 -3.81 5.81
C ARG A 30 9.94 -3.89 6.63
N MET A 31 8.90 -4.53 6.10
CA MET A 31 7.60 -4.61 6.77
C MET A 31 7.02 -6.02 6.66
N PRO A 32 7.72 -7.03 7.21
CA PRO A 32 7.24 -8.42 7.06
C PRO A 32 5.91 -8.69 7.75
N ARG A 33 5.46 -7.79 8.64
CA ARG A 33 4.15 -7.93 9.27
C ARG A 33 3.01 -7.59 8.33
N VAL A 34 3.29 -6.86 7.24
CA VAL A 34 2.30 -6.55 6.22
C VAL A 34 2.31 -7.67 5.21
N LYS A 35 1.18 -8.35 5.06
CA LYS A 35 1.03 -9.43 4.10
C LYS A 35 0.50 -8.87 2.80
N LEU A 36 0.95 -9.43 1.71
CA LEU A 36 0.60 -8.95 0.38
C LEU A 36 -0.36 -9.91 -0.28
N LYS A 37 -1.48 -9.39 -0.78
CA LYS A 37 -2.42 -10.16 -1.58
C LYS A 37 -2.71 -9.40 -2.85
N HIS A 38 -2.77 -10.08 -3.97
CA HIS A 38 -3.11 -9.42 -5.22
C HIS A 38 -3.94 -10.35 -6.09
N PRO A 39 -5.00 -9.81 -6.69
CA PRO A 39 -5.75 -10.56 -7.68
C PRO A 39 -4.90 -10.77 -8.92
N GLN A 40 -5.08 -11.90 -9.57
CA GLN A 40 -4.35 -12.20 -10.80
C GLN A 40 -4.62 -11.16 -11.88
N GLY A 41 -3.55 -10.76 -12.57
CA GLY A 41 -3.68 -9.94 -13.75
C GLY A 41 -4.01 -8.48 -13.50
N THR A 42 -3.82 -7.99 -12.28
CA THR A 42 -4.11 -6.59 -11.97
C THR A 42 -2.87 -5.88 -11.45
N PHE A 43 -2.96 -4.54 -11.46
CA PHE A 43 -1.95 -3.66 -10.87
C PHE A 43 -2.36 -3.16 -9.50
N ILE A 44 -3.29 -3.88 -8.83
CA ILE A 44 -3.79 -3.51 -7.51
C ILE A 44 -3.34 -4.57 -6.51
N PHE A 45 -2.75 -4.12 -5.42
CA PHE A 45 -2.35 -4.98 -4.31
C PHE A 45 -3.21 -4.67 -3.11
N TRP A 46 -3.56 -5.72 -2.35
CA TRP A 46 -4.18 -5.58 -1.05
C TRP A 46 -3.11 -5.76 0.00
N LEU A 47 -2.90 -4.74 0.80
CA LEU A 47 -1.94 -4.78 1.90
C LEU A 47 -2.68 -5.16 3.17
N ASP A 48 -2.28 -6.26 3.78
CA ASP A 48 -2.90 -6.82 4.97
C ASP A 48 -2.14 -6.32 6.20
N PHE A 49 -2.73 -5.37 6.92
CA PHE A 49 -2.14 -4.79 8.12
C PHE A 49 -2.71 -5.39 9.40
N ARG A 50 -3.45 -6.51 9.31
CA ARG A 50 -4.15 -7.06 10.47
C ARG A 50 -3.21 -7.46 11.60
N ASP A 51 -1.97 -7.77 11.28
CA ASP A 51 -0.98 -8.16 12.28
C ASP A 51 -0.68 -7.05 13.28
N TYR A 52 -0.98 -5.81 12.93
CA TYR A 52 -0.78 -4.67 13.81
C TYR A 52 -1.92 -4.48 14.82
N GLY A 53 -3.02 -5.17 14.66
CA GLY A 53 -4.13 -5.12 15.59
C GLY A 53 -4.88 -3.80 15.63
N LEU A 54 -4.82 -3.04 14.54
CA LEU A 54 -5.49 -1.74 14.47
C LEU A 54 -6.90 -1.89 13.95
N SER A 55 -7.82 -1.05 14.45
CA SER A 55 -9.15 -0.95 13.85
C SER A 55 -9.04 -0.30 12.47
N ALA A 56 -10.12 -0.38 11.68
CA ALA A 56 -10.14 0.28 10.38
C ALA A 56 -9.89 1.78 10.50
N GLN A 57 -10.47 2.40 11.52
CA GLN A 57 -10.28 3.84 11.75
C GLN A 57 -8.83 4.15 12.13
N GLU A 58 -8.26 3.36 13.01
CA GLU A 58 -6.88 3.56 13.44
C GLU A 58 -5.90 3.36 12.28
N LEU A 59 -6.13 2.33 11.48
CA LEU A 59 -5.30 2.08 10.31
C LEU A 59 -5.36 3.26 9.35
N GLN A 60 -6.56 3.75 9.07
CA GLN A 60 -6.72 4.87 8.16
C GLN A 60 -6.05 6.12 8.72
N ARG A 61 -6.14 6.33 10.03
CA ARG A 61 -5.49 7.47 10.68
C ARG A 61 -3.97 7.40 10.53
N VAL A 62 -3.39 6.23 10.78
CA VAL A 62 -1.93 6.07 10.66
C VAL A 62 -1.49 6.34 9.22
N LEU A 63 -2.20 5.79 8.25
CA LEU A 63 -1.85 5.99 6.85
C LEU A 63 -2.00 7.46 6.43
N THR A 64 -3.07 8.11 6.88
CA THR A 64 -3.37 9.48 6.45
C THR A 64 -2.60 10.52 7.23
N GLU A 65 -2.56 10.39 8.56
CA GLU A 65 -1.99 11.43 9.42
C GLU A 65 -0.50 11.22 9.70
N LYS A 66 -0.09 10.00 9.96
CA LYS A 66 1.32 9.72 10.24
C LYS A 66 2.13 9.54 8.97
N ALA A 67 1.65 8.71 8.07
CA ALA A 67 2.37 8.45 6.83
C ALA A 67 2.13 9.54 5.80
N GLY A 68 0.96 10.18 5.85
CA GLY A 68 0.59 11.18 4.86
C GLY A 68 0.37 10.58 3.48
N VAL A 69 -0.12 9.36 3.41
CA VAL A 69 -0.36 8.65 2.16
C VAL A 69 -1.83 8.30 2.04
N ALA A 70 -2.41 8.59 0.88
CA ALA A 70 -3.81 8.27 0.61
C ALA A 70 -3.89 6.91 -0.08
N LEU A 71 -4.35 5.90 0.67
CA LEU A 71 -4.67 4.59 0.13
C LEU A 71 -6.17 4.35 0.30
N ASN A 72 -6.76 3.56 -0.59
CA ASN A 72 -8.16 3.22 -0.44
C ASN A 72 -8.31 2.22 0.72
N PRO A 73 -9.13 2.55 1.74
CA PRO A 73 -9.31 1.62 2.86
C PRO A 73 -10.06 0.38 2.40
N GLY A 74 -9.60 -0.79 2.85
CA GLY A 74 -10.22 -2.05 2.46
C GLY A 74 -11.66 -2.15 2.90
N ILE A 75 -11.99 -1.54 4.06
CA ILE A 75 -13.35 -1.63 4.59
C ILE A 75 -14.39 -0.98 3.68
N SER A 76 -13.97 -0.05 2.82
CA SER A 76 -14.90 0.55 1.86
C SER A 76 -15.36 -0.45 0.79
N PHE A 77 -14.75 -1.63 0.73
CA PHE A 77 -15.12 -2.71 -0.18
C PHE A 77 -15.82 -3.86 0.52
N GLY A 78 -16.21 -3.67 1.80
CA GLY A 78 -16.91 -4.67 2.57
C GLY A 78 -16.21 -4.97 3.89
N ARG A 79 -16.89 -5.64 4.80
CA ARG A 79 -16.34 -5.98 6.11
C ARG A 79 -15.08 -6.82 6.03
N GLN A 80 -14.98 -7.66 5.03
CA GLN A 80 -13.82 -8.51 4.84
C GLN A 80 -12.54 -7.71 4.61
N GLY A 81 -12.70 -6.44 4.22
CA GLY A 81 -11.57 -5.57 3.98
C GLY A 81 -11.07 -4.83 5.20
N GLU A 82 -11.63 -5.06 6.37
CA GLU A 82 -11.16 -4.41 7.57
C GLU A 82 -9.72 -4.84 7.86
N GLY A 83 -8.84 -3.85 8.09
CA GLY A 83 -7.42 -4.12 8.30
C GLY A 83 -6.61 -4.17 7.02
N PHE A 84 -7.25 -3.98 5.87
CA PHE A 84 -6.58 -3.97 4.57
C PHE A 84 -6.58 -2.56 3.99
N ALA A 85 -5.59 -2.29 3.14
CA ALA A 85 -5.56 -1.08 2.32
C ALA A 85 -5.20 -1.46 0.90
N ARG A 86 -5.76 -0.76 -0.07
CA ARG A 86 -5.55 -1.05 -1.48
C ARG A 86 -4.45 -0.14 -2.02
N LEU A 87 -3.41 -0.75 -2.58
CA LEU A 87 -2.29 -0.04 -3.17
C LEU A 87 -2.31 -0.21 -4.68
N ASN A 88 -2.26 0.91 -5.40
CA ASN A 88 -2.18 0.91 -6.85
C ASN A 88 -0.70 0.94 -7.25
N ILE A 89 -0.23 -0.09 -7.96
CA ILE A 89 1.16 -0.16 -8.38
C ILE A 89 1.36 0.32 -9.83
N GLY A 90 0.31 0.82 -10.46
CA GLY A 90 0.38 1.36 -11.82
C GLY A 90 0.81 2.82 -11.85
N CYS A 91 1.70 3.22 -10.96
CA CYS A 91 2.21 4.58 -10.89
C CYS A 91 3.72 4.59 -11.13
N PRO A 92 4.33 5.76 -11.40
CA PRO A 92 5.79 5.82 -11.57
C PRO A 92 6.52 5.31 -10.34
N MET A 93 7.66 4.66 -10.57
CA MET A 93 8.45 4.08 -9.49
C MET A 93 8.79 5.09 -8.40
N ALA A 94 9.12 6.32 -8.77
CA ALA A 94 9.48 7.34 -7.79
C ALA A 94 8.34 7.63 -6.81
N GLN A 95 7.10 7.64 -7.30
CA GLN A 95 5.94 7.82 -6.43
C GLN A 95 5.75 6.62 -5.51
N LEU A 96 5.95 5.43 -6.05
CA LEU A 96 5.80 4.21 -5.28
C LEU A 96 6.83 4.13 -4.16
N GLU A 97 8.08 4.45 -4.47
CA GLU A 97 9.16 4.48 -3.49
C GLU A 97 8.86 5.46 -2.36
N GLU A 98 8.41 6.64 -2.73
CA GLU A 98 8.11 7.68 -1.73
C GLU A 98 6.95 7.24 -0.84
N GLY A 99 5.89 6.72 -1.45
CA GLY A 99 4.72 6.29 -0.70
C GLY A 99 5.04 5.17 0.28
N LEU A 100 5.77 4.15 -0.17
CA LEU A 100 6.13 3.04 0.71
C LEU A 100 7.10 3.47 1.81
N SER A 101 8.02 4.39 1.52
CA SER A 101 8.92 4.92 2.55
C SER A 101 8.17 5.65 3.64
N ARG A 102 7.17 6.43 3.28
CA ARG A 102 6.33 7.14 4.24
C ARG A 102 5.55 6.17 5.12
N ILE A 103 5.01 5.12 4.51
CA ILE A 103 4.29 4.08 5.26
C ILE A 103 5.22 3.37 6.22
N PHE A 104 6.41 3.00 5.76
CA PHE A 104 7.38 2.32 6.60
C PHE A 104 7.73 3.16 7.84
N LYS A 105 8.00 4.45 7.64
CA LYS A 105 8.34 5.33 8.76
C LYS A 105 7.21 5.45 9.76
N ALA A 106 5.98 5.52 9.26
CA ALA A 106 4.82 5.65 10.14
C ALA A 106 4.61 4.40 10.99
N PHE A 107 4.86 3.22 10.44
CA PHE A 107 4.61 1.95 11.14
C PHE A 107 5.80 1.47 11.96
N GLU A 108 6.96 2.08 11.77
CA GLU A 108 8.16 1.65 12.48
C GLU A 108 8.06 1.91 13.99
N THR A 109 7.21 2.84 14.42
CA THR A 109 6.99 3.15 15.82
C THR A 109 5.81 2.43 16.46
N LEU A 110 5.15 1.57 15.72
CA LEU A 110 3.97 0.86 16.22
C LEU A 110 4.31 -0.52 16.80
#